data_e36cd0e7bf5904380854673c98d84a10
#
_entry.id   e36cd0e7bf5904380854673c98d84a10
#
_cell.length_a   1.000
_cell.length_b   1.000
_cell.length_c   1.000
_cell.angle_alpha   90.00
_cell.angle_beta   90.00
_cell.angle_gamma   90.00
#
_symmetry.space_group_name_H-M   'P 1'
#
loop_
_entity.id
_entity.type
_entity.pdbx_description
1 polymer ?
#
loop_
_entity_poly.entity_id
_entity_poly.type
_entity_poly.pdbx_seq_one_letter_code
_entity_poly.pdbx_strand_id
1 'polypeptide(L)'
;MAIDFCTHNNYLRSNCGAYELLFWTMSDCQQDPSGKTNTKPVVWATSTVKFGWNVEGIYPKGTDGTHINGVCGSHDGQLLACGDDYGLVTLFRDPCRAKHVPRAYRGHSEHVVRTLFGDDDQYLYSIGGYD
;
A
#
# COMPACT_ATOMS: atom_id res chain seq x y z
N MET A 1 -8.24 -2.60 6.12
CA MET A 1 -8.16 -3.86 5.34
C MET A 1 -8.04 -3.52 3.87
N ALA A 2 -7.22 -4.25 3.12
CA ALA A 2 -7.03 -4.09 1.69
C ALA A 2 -6.80 -5.44 1.02
N ILE A 3 -7.13 -5.53 -0.26
CA ILE A 3 -6.97 -6.70 -1.10
C ILE A 3 -6.40 -6.25 -2.43
N ASP A 4 -5.35 -6.93 -2.91
CA ASP A 4 -4.80 -6.73 -4.24
C ASP A 4 -4.80 -8.05 -5.02
N PHE A 5 -5.22 -7.98 -6.28
CA PHE A 5 -5.10 -9.08 -7.23
C PHE A 5 -3.81 -8.94 -8.05
N CYS A 6 -3.22 -10.04 -8.43
CA CYS A 6 -2.13 -10.00 -9.41
C CYS A 6 -2.66 -9.80 -10.83
N THR A 7 -1.83 -9.30 -11.72
CA THR A 7 -2.20 -9.00 -13.12
C THR A 7 -2.65 -10.23 -13.93
N HIS A 8 -2.19 -11.42 -13.54
CA HIS A 8 -2.54 -12.68 -14.20
C HIS A 8 -3.63 -13.49 -13.49
N ASN A 9 -4.24 -12.92 -12.44
CA ASN A 9 -5.31 -13.55 -11.65
C ASN A 9 -4.95 -14.90 -11.01
N ASN A 10 -3.66 -15.18 -10.79
CA ASN A 10 -3.21 -16.41 -10.13
C ASN A 10 -3.15 -16.28 -8.62
N TYR A 11 -2.94 -15.07 -8.13
CA TYR A 11 -2.77 -14.76 -6.71
C TYR A 11 -3.62 -13.57 -6.29
N LEU A 12 -4.03 -13.61 -5.04
CA LEU A 12 -4.58 -12.52 -4.27
C LEU A 12 -3.74 -12.34 -3.02
N ARG A 13 -3.53 -11.11 -2.58
CA ARG A 13 -2.99 -10.82 -1.24
C ARG A 13 -3.99 -9.98 -0.45
N SER A 14 -4.02 -10.19 0.85
CA SER A 14 -4.90 -9.45 1.76
C SER A 14 -4.16 -9.05 3.02
N ASN A 15 -4.54 -7.92 3.61
CA ASN A 15 -4.10 -7.53 4.95
C ASN A 15 -5.29 -7.21 5.84
N CYS A 16 -5.10 -7.41 7.14
CA CYS A 16 -6.12 -7.13 8.15
C CYS A 16 -5.62 -6.17 9.24
N GLY A 17 -6.49 -5.81 10.17
CA GLY A 17 -6.18 -4.95 11.31
C GLY A 17 -5.26 -5.60 12.35
N ALA A 18 -5.08 -6.92 12.29
CA ALA A 18 -4.13 -7.66 13.14
C ALA A 18 -2.71 -7.70 12.55
N TYR A 19 -2.41 -6.87 11.54
CA TYR A 19 -1.10 -6.75 10.87
C TYR A 19 -0.66 -8.01 10.13
N GLU A 20 -1.59 -8.87 9.75
CA GLU A 20 -1.31 -10.05 8.94
C GLU A 20 -1.32 -9.71 7.46
N LEU A 21 -0.39 -10.30 6.73
CA LEU A 21 -0.35 -10.31 5.27
C LEU A 21 -0.48 -11.74 4.80
N LEU A 22 -1.58 -12.05 4.15
CA LEU A 22 -1.91 -13.39 3.68
C LEU A 22 -1.95 -13.41 2.14
N PHE A 23 -1.58 -14.55 1.59
CA PHE A 23 -1.59 -14.82 0.15
C PHE A 23 -2.49 -16.01 -0.15
N TRP A 24 -3.16 -15.94 -1.30
CA TRP A 24 -4.17 -16.89 -1.70
C TRP A 24 -3.95 -17.29 -3.16
N THR A 25 -4.05 -18.57 -3.45
CA THR A 25 -4.08 -19.07 -4.82
C THR A 25 -5.51 -18.97 -5.36
N MET A 26 -5.65 -18.46 -6.59
CA MET A 26 -6.98 -18.22 -7.17
C MET A 26 -7.58 -19.47 -7.80
N SER A 27 -6.74 -20.49 -8.11
CA SER A 27 -7.19 -21.73 -8.76
C SER A 27 -8.04 -22.61 -7.85
N ASP A 28 -7.73 -22.64 -6.56
CA ASP A 28 -8.35 -23.52 -5.57
C ASP A 28 -8.88 -22.76 -4.35
N CYS A 29 -8.70 -21.43 -4.35
CA CYS A 29 -9.10 -20.53 -3.26
C CYS A 29 -8.49 -20.90 -1.89
N GLN A 30 -7.27 -21.45 -1.90
CA GLN A 30 -6.56 -21.83 -0.70
C GLN A 30 -5.52 -20.78 -0.30
N GLN A 31 -5.27 -20.68 1.00
CA GLN A 31 -4.17 -19.88 1.51
C GLN A 31 -2.83 -20.53 1.11
N ASP A 32 -1.91 -19.72 0.57
CA ASP A 32 -0.53 -20.12 0.32
C ASP A 32 0.37 -19.70 1.48
N PRO A 33 0.79 -20.63 2.36
CA PRO A 33 1.69 -20.31 3.48
C PRO A 33 3.07 -19.83 3.04
N SER A 34 3.50 -20.19 1.82
CA SER A 34 4.76 -19.75 1.20
C SER A 34 4.59 -18.56 0.27
N GLY A 35 3.42 -17.94 0.27
CA GLY A 35 3.05 -16.88 -0.67
C GLY A 35 4.02 -15.70 -0.68
N LYS A 36 4.60 -15.34 0.46
CA LYS A 36 5.64 -14.30 0.53
C LYS A 36 6.83 -14.59 -0.39
N THR A 37 7.22 -15.84 -0.51
CA THR A 37 8.32 -16.28 -1.39
C THR A 37 7.83 -16.47 -2.82
N ASN A 38 6.70 -17.14 -2.99
CA ASN A 38 6.17 -17.50 -4.29
C ASN A 38 5.73 -16.28 -5.10
N THR A 39 5.28 -15.22 -4.44
CA THR A 39 4.78 -14.00 -5.11
C THR A 39 5.84 -12.91 -5.29
N LYS A 40 7.11 -13.16 -4.99
CA LYS A 40 8.18 -12.18 -5.24
C LYS A 40 8.24 -11.66 -6.69
N PRO A 41 8.11 -12.53 -7.71
CA PRO A 41 8.12 -12.07 -9.10
C PRO A 41 6.76 -11.58 -9.60
N VAL A 42 5.74 -11.63 -8.77
CA VAL A 42 4.36 -11.30 -9.18
C VAL A 42 4.17 -9.80 -9.30
N VAL A 43 3.57 -9.38 -10.40
CA VAL A 43 3.11 -8.00 -10.62
C VAL A 43 1.67 -7.88 -10.13
N TRP A 44 1.43 -6.93 -9.24
CA TRP A 44 0.12 -6.66 -8.66
C TRP A 44 -0.63 -5.63 -9.49
N ALA A 45 -1.91 -5.90 -9.81
CA ALA A 45 -2.76 -4.98 -10.57
C ALA A 45 -3.06 -3.70 -9.79
N THR A 46 -3.12 -3.81 -8.46
CA THR A 46 -3.24 -2.67 -7.55
C THR A 46 -2.18 -2.77 -6.45
N SER A 47 -1.86 -1.66 -5.79
CA SER A 47 -0.93 -1.62 -4.67
C SER A 47 -1.59 -0.88 -3.51
N THR A 48 -2.54 -1.55 -2.84
CA THR A 48 -3.32 -1.00 -1.74
C THR A 48 -3.00 -1.65 -0.40
N VAL A 49 -2.39 -2.83 -0.43
CA VAL A 49 -1.95 -3.54 0.77
C VAL A 49 -0.72 -2.84 1.34
N LYS A 50 -0.81 -2.42 2.60
CA LYS A 50 0.23 -1.62 3.27
C LYS A 50 1.37 -2.43 3.88
N PHE A 51 1.39 -3.74 3.66
CA PHE A 51 2.46 -4.65 4.06
C PHE A 51 3.05 -5.36 2.84
N GLY A 52 4.31 -5.71 2.94
CA GLY A 52 5.02 -6.44 1.89
C GLY A 52 6.34 -5.78 1.53
N TRP A 53 7.14 -6.47 0.75
CA TRP A 53 8.50 -6.05 0.41
C TRP A 53 8.56 -4.72 -0.37
N ASN A 54 7.56 -4.43 -1.17
CA ASN A 54 7.51 -3.21 -1.99
C ASN A 54 7.18 -1.95 -1.19
N VAL A 55 6.69 -2.08 0.04
CA VAL A 55 6.27 -0.97 0.89
C VAL A 55 7.05 -0.91 2.22
N GLU A 56 8.08 -1.73 2.39
CA GLU A 56 8.87 -1.77 3.64
C GLU A 56 9.48 -0.40 4.01
N GLY A 57 9.84 0.39 3.00
CA GLY A 57 10.49 1.68 3.19
C GLY A 57 9.58 2.83 3.59
N ILE A 58 8.23 2.64 3.60
CA ILE A 58 7.30 3.69 4.02
C ILE A 58 7.28 3.88 5.54
N TYR A 59 7.75 2.87 6.29
CA TYR A 59 7.74 2.88 7.74
C TYR A 59 9.03 3.49 8.30
N PRO A 60 8.96 4.60 9.07
CA PRO A 60 10.13 5.14 9.75
C PRO A 60 10.70 4.15 10.76
N LYS A 61 12.01 4.17 10.95
CA LYS A 61 12.65 3.35 11.98
C LYS A 61 12.10 3.71 13.37
N GLY A 62 11.80 2.68 14.15
CA GLY A 62 11.33 2.83 15.52
C GLY A 62 9.83 3.09 15.65
N THR A 63 9.09 3.02 14.53
CA THR A 63 7.63 3.04 14.57
C THR A 63 7.07 1.63 14.43
N ASP A 64 5.88 1.41 14.98
CA ASP A 64 5.17 0.14 14.87
C ASP A 64 4.31 0.05 13.60
N GLY A 65 4.26 1.13 12.81
CA GLY A 65 3.52 1.20 11.55
C GLY A 65 2.01 1.37 11.71
N THR A 66 1.51 1.56 12.92
CA THR A 66 0.06 1.70 13.19
C THR A 66 -0.50 2.98 12.61
N HIS A 67 0.33 4.01 12.44
CA HIS A 67 -0.07 5.33 11.96
C HIS A 67 -0.38 5.40 10.45
N ILE A 68 0.02 4.39 9.66
CA ILE A 68 -0.29 4.35 8.23
C ILE A 68 -1.67 3.73 8.02
N ASN A 69 -2.60 4.51 7.49
CA ASN A 69 -4.00 4.09 7.29
C ASN A 69 -4.26 3.49 5.93
N GLY A 70 -3.65 4.05 4.90
CA GLY A 70 -3.84 3.60 3.53
C GLY A 70 -2.62 3.82 2.65
N VAL A 71 -2.51 3.00 1.63
CA VAL A 71 -1.46 3.04 0.60
C VAL A 71 -2.13 2.93 -0.76
N CYS A 72 -1.58 3.60 -1.75
CA CYS A 72 -2.00 3.50 -3.14
C CYS A 72 -0.80 3.63 -4.06
N GLY A 73 -0.63 2.69 -4.98
CA GLY A 73 0.35 2.77 -6.07
C GLY A 73 -0.22 3.52 -7.28
N SER A 74 0.61 4.28 -7.99
CA SER A 74 0.25 4.86 -9.28
C SER A 74 0.10 3.77 -10.35
N HIS A 75 -0.69 4.03 -11.39
CA HIS A 75 -0.95 3.07 -12.47
C HIS A 75 0.30 2.78 -13.30
N ASP A 76 1.18 3.78 -13.43
CA ASP A 76 2.46 3.62 -14.11
C ASP A 76 3.52 2.88 -13.28
N GLY A 77 3.20 2.53 -12.02
CA GLY A 77 4.08 1.80 -11.11
C GLY A 77 5.32 2.57 -10.65
N GLN A 78 5.33 3.90 -10.72
CA GLN A 78 6.48 4.73 -10.35
C GLN A 78 6.37 5.35 -8.96
N LEU A 79 5.15 5.56 -8.48
CA LEU A 79 4.87 6.26 -7.24
C LEU A 79 4.00 5.43 -6.30
N LEU A 80 4.23 5.66 -5.01
CA LEU A 80 3.43 5.12 -3.93
C LEU A 80 3.02 6.29 -3.03
N ALA A 81 1.74 6.40 -2.72
CA ALA A 81 1.21 7.38 -1.79
C ALA A 81 0.70 6.70 -0.53
N CYS A 82 0.93 7.28 0.63
CA CYS A 82 0.29 6.84 1.87
C CYS A 82 -0.32 8.00 2.63
N GLY A 83 -1.36 7.70 3.39
CA GLY A 83 -2.00 8.60 4.33
C GLY A 83 -1.83 8.12 5.76
N ASP A 84 -1.64 9.03 6.71
CA ASP A 84 -1.36 8.72 8.09
C ASP A 84 -2.30 9.39 9.09
N ASP A 85 -2.12 9.04 10.38
CA ASP A 85 -2.89 9.57 11.50
C ASP A 85 -2.61 11.06 11.78
N TYR A 86 -1.55 11.61 11.21
CA TYR A 86 -1.14 12.98 11.46
C TYR A 86 -1.60 13.97 10.39
N GLY A 87 -2.48 13.52 9.50
CA GLY A 87 -3.01 14.34 8.40
C GLY A 87 -2.02 14.54 7.25
N LEU A 88 -0.98 13.71 7.17
CA LEU A 88 0.01 13.78 6.10
C LEU A 88 -0.34 12.82 4.96
N VAL A 89 -0.17 13.31 3.76
CA VAL A 89 -0.09 12.52 2.54
C VAL A 89 1.37 12.49 2.11
N THR A 90 1.96 11.31 2.06
CA THR A 90 3.38 11.15 1.76
C THR A 90 3.57 10.36 0.48
N LEU A 91 4.40 10.90 -0.44
CA LEU A 91 4.77 10.26 -1.69
C LEU A 91 6.16 9.64 -1.59
N PHE A 92 6.25 8.41 -2.09
CA PHE A 92 7.47 7.63 -2.23
C PHE A 92 7.65 7.17 -3.67
N ARG A 93 8.84 6.71 -4.03
CA ARG A 93 9.04 5.91 -5.24
C ARG A 93 8.53 4.50 -5.02
N ASP A 94 7.93 3.90 -6.03
CA ASP A 94 7.54 2.48 -6.02
C ASP A 94 8.57 1.65 -6.82
N PRO A 95 9.08 0.55 -6.31
CA PRO A 95 8.92 0.03 -4.95
C PRO A 95 9.72 0.82 -3.91
N CYS A 96 9.14 1.01 -2.73
CA CYS A 96 9.79 1.68 -1.61
C CYS A 96 10.44 0.67 -0.67
N ARG A 97 11.67 0.24 -0.98
CA ARG A 97 12.40 -0.80 -0.22
C ARG A 97 13.45 -0.26 0.74
N ALA A 98 13.96 0.93 0.49
CA ALA A 98 15.04 1.55 1.27
C ALA A 98 14.68 2.98 1.62
N LYS A 99 15.51 3.60 2.47
CA LYS A 99 15.35 5.01 2.81
C LYS A 99 15.44 5.89 1.57
N HIS A 100 14.31 6.28 1.06
CA HIS A 100 14.20 7.39 0.12
C HIS A 100 13.79 8.65 0.90
N VAL A 101 14.14 9.81 0.37
CA VAL A 101 13.62 11.07 0.90
C VAL A 101 12.20 11.23 0.36
N PRO A 102 11.16 10.98 1.19
CA PRO A 102 9.79 11.14 0.75
C PRO A 102 9.42 12.61 0.62
N ARG A 103 8.32 12.88 -0.09
CA ARG A 103 7.67 14.18 -0.09
C ARG A 103 6.37 14.08 0.70
N ALA A 104 6.30 14.83 1.80
CA ALA A 104 5.12 14.87 2.65
C ALA A 104 4.35 16.18 2.41
N TYR A 105 3.04 16.05 2.32
CA TYR A 105 2.11 17.15 2.12
C TYR A 105 1.12 17.17 3.28
N ARG A 106 0.96 18.34 3.87
CA ARG A 106 -0.02 18.57 4.93
C ARG A 106 -1.20 19.35 4.33
N GLY A 107 -2.40 18.84 4.55
CA GLY A 107 -3.63 19.48 4.05
C GLY A 107 -4.84 19.12 4.89
N HIS A 108 -4.83 17.89 5.45
CA HIS A 108 -5.88 17.47 6.35
C HIS A 108 -5.66 17.95 7.76
N SER A 109 -6.74 18.33 8.45
CA SER A 109 -6.73 18.70 9.87
C SER A 109 -6.70 17.50 10.81
N GLU A 110 -7.18 16.36 10.32
CA GLU A 110 -7.29 15.08 11.00
C GLU A 110 -6.56 13.98 10.22
N HIS A 111 -6.71 12.74 10.65
CA HIS A 111 -6.10 11.58 10.01
C HIS A 111 -6.56 11.41 8.56
N VAL A 112 -5.66 10.97 7.70
CA VAL A 112 -5.96 10.58 6.33
C VAL A 112 -6.41 9.13 6.31
N VAL A 113 -7.62 8.89 5.84
CA VAL A 113 -8.21 7.53 5.79
C VAL A 113 -7.71 6.76 4.57
N ARG A 114 -7.64 7.44 3.42
CA ARG A 114 -7.27 6.80 2.16
C ARG A 114 -6.68 7.79 1.17
N THR A 115 -5.80 7.29 0.33
CA THR A 115 -5.29 7.98 -0.87
C THR A 115 -5.61 7.17 -2.12
N LEU A 116 -5.77 7.82 -3.27
CA LEU A 116 -6.05 7.18 -4.55
C LEU A 116 -5.48 8.04 -5.68
N PHE A 117 -4.71 7.43 -6.59
CA PHE A 117 -4.32 8.06 -7.84
C PHE A 117 -5.50 8.06 -8.83
N GLY A 118 -5.65 9.14 -9.60
CA GLY A 118 -6.54 9.17 -10.75
C GLY A 118 -6.05 8.25 -11.86
N ASP A 119 -6.93 7.88 -12.78
CA ASP A 119 -6.65 6.91 -13.85
C ASP A 119 -5.45 7.27 -14.75
N ASP A 120 -5.18 8.56 -14.89
CA ASP A 120 -4.06 9.09 -15.69
C ASP A 120 -2.83 9.47 -14.86
N ASP A 121 -2.85 9.18 -13.55
CA ASP A 121 -1.81 9.54 -12.57
C ASP A 121 -1.49 11.04 -12.47
N GLN A 122 -2.34 11.91 -13.03
CA GLN A 122 -2.16 13.36 -12.97
C GLN A 122 -2.59 13.95 -11.62
N TYR A 123 -3.50 13.26 -10.93
CA TYR A 123 -4.06 13.71 -9.67
C TYR A 123 -3.95 12.63 -8.61
N LEU A 124 -3.70 13.06 -7.39
CA LEU A 124 -3.80 12.23 -6.18
C LEU A 124 -4.93 12.78 -5.32
N TYR A 125 -5.88 11.94 -5.00
CA TYR A 125 -7.01 12.24 -4.12
C TYR A 125 -6.71 11.71 -2.73
N SER A 126 -7.11 12.45 -1.71
CA SER A 126 -7.02 12.00 -0.32
C SER A 126 -8.31 12.31 0.43
N ILE A 127 -8.68 11.45 1.35
CA ILE A 127 -9.89 11.56 2.17
C ILE A 127 -9.48 11.57 3.63
N GLY A 128 -9.90 12.61 4.35
CA GLY A 128 -9.71 12.74 5.80
C GLY A 128 -10.85 12.13 6.60
N GLY A 129 -10.63 11.97 7.91
CA GLY A 129 -11.60 11.33 8.81
C GLY A 129 -12.76 12.23 9.20
N TYR A 130 -12.49 13.47 9.59
CA TYR A 130 -13.48 14.43 10.09
C TYR A 130 -13.28 15.84 9.53
N ASP A 131 -12.66 15.96 8.41
CA ASP A 131 -12.38 17.24 7.76
C ASP A 131 -13.00 17.38 6.37
#